data_63703ebed3dcbe432b95b54bd1211191
#
_entry.id   63703ebed3dcbe432b95b54bd1211191
#
_cell.length_a   1.000
_cell.length_b   1.000
_cell.length_c   1.000
_cell.angle_alpha   90.00
_cell.angle_beta   90.00
_cell.angle_gamma   90.00
#
_symmetry.space_group_name_H-M   'P 1'
#
loop_
_entity.id
_entity.type
_entity.pdbx_description
1 polymer ?
#
loop_
_entity_poly.entity_id
_entity_poly.type
_entity_poly.pdbx_seq_one_letter_code
_entity_poly.pdbx_strand_id
1 'polypeptide(L)'
;MSRKAIGIDLGSTMSEVAVIEGGEPKVMLTTEGSRTFPSVVAIDKKTGERKVGAPAKRQAIMNPKNTINLVKRFMGRKFDDPEVIEAKKHIQYDIVNHNGWAYIQIEGKEYSPQQISSWILAELKKMAEDYTGETITDAVI
;
A
#
# COMPACT_ATOMS: atom_id res chain seq x y z
N MET A 1 17.54 5.21 23.53
CA MET A 1 16.21 4.69 23.14
C MET A 1 16.34 3.29 22.57
N SER A 2 15.54 2.37 23.05
CA SER A 2 15.51 1.04 22.46
C SER A 2 14.89 1.10 21.06
N ARG A 3 15.44 0.32 20.15
CA ARG A 3 14.89 0.14 18.81
C ARG A 3 13.67 -0.78 18.88
N LYS A 4 12.64 -0.41 18.14
CA LYS A 4 11.44 -1.24 17.99
C LYS A 4 11.27 -1.59 16.53
N ALA A 5 11.30 -2.86 16.22
CA ALA A 5 11.17 -3.38 14.87
C ALA A 5 9.84 -4.11 14.69
N ILE A 6 9.31 -4.00 13.50
CA ILE A 6 8.13 -4.76 13.07
C ILE A 6 8.50 -5.57 11.83
N GLY A 7 7.75 -6.64 11.60
CA GLY A 7 7.82 -7.39 10.35
C GLY A 7 6.66 -6.97 9.45
N ILE A 8 6.94 -6.77 8.17
CA ILE A 8 5.92 -6.43 7.18
C ILE A 8 6.01 -7.40 6.01
N ASP A 9 4.88 -7.99 5.65
CA ASP A 9 4.71 -8.70 4.40
C ASP A 9 3.92 -7.78 3.46
N LEU A 10 4.62 -7.13 2.53
CA LEU A 10 4.02 -6.23 1.55
C LEU A 10 3.64 -7.03 0.31
N GLY A 11 2.41 -7.51 0.27
CA GLY A 11 1.89 -8.30 -0.86
C GLY A 11 1.23 -7.44 -1.94
N SER A 12 1.00 -8.04 -3.11
CA SER A 12 0.34 -7.36 -4.23
C SER A 12 -1.13 -7.05 -3.94
N THR A 13 -1.83 -7.94 -3.23
CA THR A 13 -3.25 -7.78 -2.92
C THR A 13 -3.50 -7.52 -1.44
N MET A 14 -2.73 -8.17 -0.57
CA MET A 14 -2.87 -8.09 0.87
C MET A 14 -1.51 -7.93 1.52
N SER A 15 -1.47 -7.19 2.61
CA SER A 15 -0.27 -7.01 3.43
C SER A 15 -0.56 -7.43 4.86
N GLU A 16 0.51 -7.73 5.61
CA GLU A 16 0.42 -8.09 7.02
C GLU A 16 1.52 -7.41 7.79
N VAL A 17 1.26 -7.13 9.05
CA VAL A 17 2.28 -6.59 9.96
C VAL A 17 2.31 -7.44 11.23
N ALA A 18 3.52 -7.72 11.70
CA ALA A 18 3.74 -8.50 12.92
C ALA A 18 4.63 -7.73 13.89
N VAL A 19 4.36 -7.91 15.17
CA VAL A 19 5.16 -7.36 16.27
C VAL A 19 5.67 -8.51 17.11
N ILE A 20 6.72 -8.26 17.89
CA ILE A 20 7.19 -9.22 18.89
C ILE A 20 6.49 -8.91 20.21
N GLU A 21 5.78 -9.90 20.72
CA GLU A 21 5.04 -9.79 21.97
C GLU A 21 5.34 -11.03 22.81
N GLY A 22 5.89 -10.82 24.02
CA GLY A 22 6.31 -11.92 24.88
C GLY A 22 7.37 -12.82 24.29
N GLY A 23 8.25 -12.27 23.43
CA GLY A 23 9.31 -13.02 22.76
C GLY A 23 8.85 -13.76 21.51
N GLU A 24 7.57 -13.68 21.15
CA GLU A 24 6.99 -14.39 20.01
C GLU A 24 6.44 -13.41 18.96
N PRO A 25 6.61 -13.70 17.66
CA PRO A 25 5.98 -12.88 16.62
C PRO A 25 4.47 -13.06 16.64
N LYS A 26 3.76 -11.94 16.51
CA LYS A 26 2.30 -11.93 16.49
C LYS A 26 1.83 -11.04 15.34
N VAL A 27 1.07 -11.63 14.43
CA VAL A 27 0.43 -10.88 13.35
C VAL A 27 -0.69 -10.04 13.95
N MET A 28 -0.67 -8.75 13.64
CA MET A 28 -1.65 -7.81 14.18
C MET A 28 -2.99 -7.92 13.46
N LEU A 29 -4.06 -7.68 14.20
CA LEU A 29 -5.38 -7.51 13.62
C LEU A 29 -5.56 -6.05 13.20
N THR A 30 -6.22 -5.86 12.07
CA THR A 30 -6.65 -4.54 11.62
C THR A 30 -7.78 -4.02 12.51
N THR A 31 -8.14 -2.76 12.36
CA THR A 31 -9.28 -2.17 13.06
C THR A 31 -10.59 -2.90 12.76
N GLU A 32 -10.64 -3.67 11.68
CA GLU A 32 -11.80 -4.46 11.29
C GLU A 32 -11.70 -5.93 11.71
N GLY A 33 -10.71 -6.28 12.51
CA GLY A 33 -10.55 -7.62 13.05
C GLY A 33 -9.95 -8.64 12.09
N SER A 34 -9.34 -8.20 10.99
CA SER A 34 -8.68 -9.08 10.02
C SER A 34 -7.17 -9.08 10.23
N ARG A 35 -6.53 -10.23 9.97
CA ARG A 35 -5.05 -10.34 9.97
C ARG A 35 -4.44 -9.80 8.67
N THR A 36 -5.23 -9.68 7.63
CA THR A 36 -4.76 -9.17 6.34
C THR A 36 -5.25 -7.75 6.12
N PHE A 37 -4.37 -6.93 5.56
CA PHE A 37 -4.62 -5.53 5.25
C PHE A 37 -4.62 -5.38 3.74
N PRO A 38 -5.73 -4.92 3.12
CA PRO A 38 -5.76 -4.74 1.67
C PRO A 38 -4.68 -3.75 1.21
N SER A 39 -3.87 -4.17 0.23
CA SER A 39 -2.83 -3.32 -0.37
C SER A 39 -3.45 -2.36 -1.39
N VAL A 40 -4.34 -1.50 -0.92
CA VAL A 40 -5.15 -0.61 -1.75
C VAL A 40 -5.08 0.81 -1.20
N VAL A 41 -4.91 1.77 -2.10
CA VAL A 41 -4.91 3.20 -1.78
C VAL A 41 -5.95 3.89 -2.65
N ALA A 42 -6.71 4.81 -2.08
CA ALA A 42 -7.67 5.61 -2.84
C ALA A 42 -7.51 7.09 -2.50
N ILE A 43 -7.72 7.93 -3.51
CA ILE A 43 -7.73 9.39 -3.36
C ILE A 43 -9.15 9.86 -3.68
N ASP A 44 -9.78 10.56 -2.73
CA ASP A 44 -11.10 11.15 -2.96
C ASP A 44 -10.99 12.32 -3.95
N LYS A 45 -11.81 12.29 -4.99
CA LYS A 45 -11.79 13.31 -6.05
C LYS A 45 -12.12 14.71 -5.55
N LYS A 46 -13.03 14.81 -4.59
CA LYS A 46 -13.54 16.10 -4.12
C LYS A 46 -12.65 16.70 -3.05
N THR A 47 -12.22 15.88 -2.08
CA THR A 47 -11.49 16.35 -0.90
C THR A 47 -9.98 16.17 -1.01
N GLY A 48 -9.52 15.28 -1.89
CA GLY A 48 -8.12 14.88 -1.95
C GLY A 48 -7.70 13.99 -0.79
N GLU A 49 -8.65 13.56 0.04
CA GLU A 49 -8.37 12.69 1.18
C GLU A 49 -7.88 11.33 0.70
N ARG A 50 -6.83 10.84 1.34
CA ARG A 50 -6.25 9.53 1.05
C ARG A 50 -6.79 8.49 2.01
N LYS A 51 -7.29 7.38 1.45
CA LYS A 51 -7.71 6.21 2.21
C LYS A 51 -6.78 5.05 1.89
N VAL A 52 -6.48 4.21 2.87
CA VAL A 52 -5.57 3.08 2.70
C VAL A 52 -6.20 1.85 3.36
N GLY A 53 -6.10 0.71 2.69
CA GLY A 53 -6.60 -0.55 3.22
C GLY A 53 -8.08 -0.79 2.93
N ALA A 54 -8.80 -1.36 3.88
CA ALA A 54 -10.20 -1.73 3.71
C ALA A 54 -11.10 -0.56 3.31
N PRO A 55 -10.97 0.64 3.89
CA PRO A 55 -11.77 1.80 3.44
C PRO A 55 -11.55 2.14 1.97
N ALA A 56 -10.30 2.02 1.49
CA ALA A 56 -9.99 2.24 0.08
C ALA A 56 -10.65 1.18 -0.80
N LYS A 57 -10.57 -0.08 -0.39
CA LYS A 57 -11.14 -1.19 -1.14
C LYS A 57 -12.65 -1.09 -1.25
N ARG A 58 -13.34 -0.69 -0.17
CA ARG A 58 -14.80 -0.60 -0.15
C ARG A 58 -15.36 0.42 -1.14
N GLN A 59 -14.66 1.50 -1.41
CA GLN A 59 -15.13 2.56 -2.31
C GLN A 59 -14.62 2.38 -3.75
N ALA A 60 -13.92 1.29 -4.07
CA ALA A 60 -13.27 1.08 -5.36
C ALA A 60 -14.26 1.16 -6.54
N ILE A 61 -15.44 0.56 -6.40
CA ILE A 61 -16.45 0.54 -7.48
C ILE A 61 -16.91 1.95 -7.83
N MET A 62 -16.99 2.85 -6.85
CA MET A 62 -17.46 4.23 -7.05
C MET A 62 -16.35 5.17 -7.49
N ASN A 63 -15.09 4.76 -7.37
CA ASN A 63 -13.93 5.61 -7.64
C ASN A 63 -12.80 4.82 -8.30
N PRO A 64 -13.08 4.12 -9.42
CA PRO A 64 -12.12 3.17 -10.00
C PRO A 64 -10.83 3.82 -10.50
N LYS A 65 -10.90 5.03 -11.05
CA LYS A 65 -9.72 5.72 -11.60
C LYS A 65 -8.74 6.18 -10.53
N ASN A 66 -9.20 6.39 -9.31
CA ASN A 66 -8.39 6.88 -8.20
C ASN A 66 -8.21 5.84 -7.09
N THR A 67 -8.49 4.57 -7.41
CA THR A 67 -8.27 3.46 -6.47
C THR A 67 -7.15 2.58 -7.02
N ILE A 68 -6.05 2.52 -6.29
CA ILE A 68 -4.82 1.89 -6.73
C ILE A 68 -4.64 0.57 -5.99
N ASN A 69 -4.69 -0.51 -6.74
CA ASN A 69 -4.41 -1.87 -6.27
C ASN A 69 -3.27 -2.47 -7.10
N LEU A 70 -2.73 -3.59 -6.69
CA LEU A 70 -1.70 -4.33 -7.41
C LEU A 70 -0.44 -3.50 -7.74
N VAL A 71 -0.18 -2.45 -7.00
CA VAL A 71 0.90 -1.50 -7.30
C VAL A 71 2.27 -2.16 -7.29
N LYS A 72 2.46 -3.20 -6.48
CA LYS A 72 3.72 -3.93 -6.38
C LYS A 72 4.17 -4.49 -7.74
N ARG A 73 3.24 -4.82 -8.62
CA ARG A 73 3.55 -5.36 -9.95
C ARG A 73 4.26 -4.36 -10.86
N PHE A 74 4.20 -3.06 -10.54
CA PHE A 74 4.81 -2.00 -11.34
C PHE A 74 6.13 -1.50 -10.76
N MET A 75 6.51 -1.96 -9.56
CA MET A 75 7.73 -1.49 -8.88
C MET A 75 8.97 -1.93 -9.65
N GLY A 76 9.84 -0.96 -9.96
CA GLY A 76 11.08 -1.21 -10.66
C GLY A 76 10.91 -1.65 -12.11
N ARG A 77 9.76 -1.39 -12.73
CA ARG A 77 9.46 -1.82 -14.09
C ARG A 77 9.44 -0.66 -15.07
N LYS A 78 9.91 -0.92 -16.29
CA LYS A 78 9.79 0.02 -17.40
C LYS A 78 8.36 0.05 -17.92
N PHE A 79 7.95 1.17 -18.45
CA PHE A 79 6.60 1.36 -19.00
C PHE A 79 6.26 0.35 -20.10
N ASP A 80 7.24 -0.02 -20.93
CA ASP A 80 7.07 -0.96 -22.04
C ASP A 80 7.36 -2.41 -21.67
N ASP A 81 7.62 -2.71 -20.41
CA ASP A 81 7.85 -4.06 -19.92
C ASP A 81 6.61 -4.93 -20.20
N PRO A 82 6.77 -6.14 -20.78
CA PRO A 82 5.64 -7.04 -21.04
C PRO A 82 4.79 -7.33 -19.80
N GLU A 83 5.39 -7.40 -18.62
CA GLU A 83 4.66 -7.63 -17.38
C GLU A 83 3.79 -6.43 -16.99
N VAL A 84 4.24 -5.21 -17.30
CA VAL A 84 3.44 -4.00 -17.12
C VAL A 84 2.24 -4.00 -18.06
N ILE A 85 2.47 -4.35 -19.33
CA ILE A 85 1.41 -4.44 -20.34
C ILE A 85 0.35 -5.45 -19.89
N GLU A 86 0.76 -6.60 -19.39
CA GLU A 86 -0.15 -7.63 -18.88
C GLU A 86 -0.90 -7.16 -17.64
N ALA A 87 -0.20 -6.56 -16.67
CA ALA A 87 -0.80 -6.09 -15.43
C ALA A 87 -1.82 -4.98 -15.67
N LYS A 88 -1.62 -4.13 -16.68
CA LYS A 88 -2.57 -3.06 -17.03
C LYS A 88 -3.96 -3.60 -17.38
N LYS A 89 -4.08 -4.84 -17.80
CA LYS A 89 -5.36 -5.46 -18.12
C LYS A 89 -6.21 -5.73 -16.88
N HIS A 90 -5.62 -5.70 -15.69
CA HIS A 90 -6.26 -6.05 -14.43
C HIS A 90 -6.51 -4.86 -13.51
N ILE A 91 -6.28 -3.64 -13.99
CA ILE A 91 -6.43 -2.43 -13.19
C ILE A 91 -7.38 -1.44 -13.87
N GLN A 92 -7.90 -0.50 -13.09
CA GLN A 92 -8.83 0.53 -13.55
C GLN A 92 -8.21 1.93 -13.59
N TYR A 93 -7.06 2.11 -12.96
CA TYR A 93 -6.32 3.39 -12.95
C TYR A 93 -5.33 3.44 -14.12
N ASP A 94 -4.76 4.61 -14.34
CA ASP A 94 -3.86 4.84 -15.47
C ASP A 94 -2.39 4.64 -15.11
N ILE A 95 -1.67 3.93 -15.97
CA ILE A 95 -0.21 3.82 -15.92
C ILE A 95 0.34 4.70 -17.04
N VAL A 96 1.32 5.53 -16.69
CA VAL A 96 1.94 6.48 -17.61
C VAL A 96 3.45 6.26 -17.70
N ASN A 97 4.04 6.75 -18.78
CA ASN A 97 5.47 6.69 -19.00
C ASN A 97 6.13 7.92 -18.37
N HIS A 98 6.89 7.69 -17.30
CA HIS A 98 7.65 8.73 -16.64
C HIS A 98 9.15 8.46 -16.88
N ASN A 99 9.73 9.10 -17.86
CA ASN A 99 11.14 8.92 -18.26
C ASN A 99 11.50 7.44 -18.49
N GLY A 100 10.57 6.68 -19.09
CA GLY A 100 10.73 5.26 -19.38
C GLY A 100 10.21 4.32 -18.29
N TRP A 101 9.86 4.83 -17.12
CA TRP A 101 9.38 4.03 -16.00
C TRP A 101 7.87 4.01 -15.92
N ALA A 102 7.31 2.90 -15.40
CA ALA A 102 5.88 2.78 -15.16
C ALA A 102 5.50 3.58 -13.91
N TYR A 103 4.69 4.62 -14.08
CA TYR A 103 4.18 5.46 -12.99
C TYR A 103 2.66 5.41 -12.98
N ILE A 104 2.07 5.77 -11.85
CA ILE A 104 0.62 5.83 -11.66
C ILE A 104 0.16 7.28 -11.80
N GLN A 105 -0.87 7.53 -12.59
CA GLN A 105 -1.46 8.85 -12.71
C GLN A 105 -2.77 8.95 -11.93
N ILE A 106 -2.86 9.95 -11.05
CA ILE A 106 -4.06 10.24 -10.27
C ILE A 106 -4.35 11.73 -10.37
N GLU A 107 -5.51 12.08 -10.93
CA GLU A 107 -5.94 13.47 -11.10
C GLU A 107 -4.85 14.35 -11.73
N GLY A 108 -4.23 13.84 -12.78
CA GLY A 108 -3.18 14.57 -13.52
C GLY A 108 -1.81 14.59 -12.87
N LYS A 109 -1.65 14.02 -11.70
CA LYS A 109 -0.36 13.90 -11.00
C LYS A 109 0.22 12.51 -11.19
N GLU A 110 1.55 12.44 -11.31
CA GLU A 110 2.27 11.18 -11.51
C GLU A 110 2.96 10.77 -10.23
N TYR A 111 2.78 9.51 -9.85
CA TYR A 111 3.39 8.93 -8.65
C TYR A 111 4.14 7.66 -9.03
N SER A 112 5.30 7.46 -8.42
CA SER A 112 6.00 6.17 -8.57
C SER A 112 5.25 5.08 -7.80
N PRO A 113 5.39 3.81 -8.21
CA PRO A 113 4.86 2.70 -7.41
C PRO A 113 5.39 2.70 -5.98
N GLN A 114 6.64 3.12 -5.78
CA GLN A 114 7.26 3.21 -4.46
C GLN A 114 6.57 4.27 -3.59
N GLN A 115 6.19 5.42 -4.16
CA GLN A 115 5.44 6.44 -3.42
C GLN A 115 4.08 5.91 -2.95
N ILE A 116 3.36 5.22 -3.82
CA ILE A 116 2.07 4.61 -3.46
C ILE A 116 2.27 3.55 -2.37
N SER A 117 3.28 2.69 -2.53
CA SER A 117 3.60 1.66 -1.54
C SER A 117 3.98 2.25 -0.19
N SER A 118 4.65 3.41 -0.18
CA SER A 118 5.02 4.08 1.06
C SER A 118 3.80 4.47 1.90
N TRP A 119 2.67 4.77 1.26
CA TRP A 119 1.43 5.10 1.98
C TRP A 119 0.84 3.87 2.68
N ILE A 120 0.98 2.69 2.05
CA ILE A 120 0.58 1.43 2.67
C ILE A 120 1.49 1.14 3.88
N LEU A 121 2.80 1.28 3.69
CA LEU A 121 3.77 1.06 4.77
C LEU A 121 3.56 2.01 5.95
N ALA A 122 3.26 3.28 5.67
CA ALA A 122 2.98 4.27 6.71
C ALA A 122 1.75 3.90 7.55
N GLU A 123 0.71 3.37 6.91
CA GLU A 123 -0.49 2.95 7.61
C GLU A 123 -0.23 1.70 8.46
N LEU A 124 0.55 0.74 7.95
CA LEU A 124 0.94 -0.45 8.72
C LEU A 124 1.80 -0.05 9.94
N LYS A 125 2.71 0.89 9.76
CA LYS A 125 3.51 1.43 10.87
C LYS A 125 2.63 2.07 11.93
N LYS A 126 1.67 2.88 11.51
CA LYS A 126 0.72 3.54 12.42
C LYS A 126 -0.10 2.50 13.21
N MET A 127 -0.57 1.46 12.54
CA MET A 127 -1.27 0.36 13.23
C MET A 127 -0.40 -0.27 14.32
N ALA A 128 0.86 -0.53 14.01
CA ALA A 128 1.80 -1.11 14.97
C ALA A 128 2.05 -0.16 16.14
N GLU A 129 2.21 1.13 15.88
CA GLU A 129 2.41 2.13 16.92
C GLU A 129 1.18 2.27 17.84
N ASP A 130 -0.01 2.27 17.25
CA ASP A 130 -1.27 2.35 18.00
C ASP A 130 -1.47 1.11 18.89
N TYR A 131 -1.09 -0.07 18.39
CA TYR A 131 -1.20 -1.32 19.14
C TYR A 131 -0.20 -1.40 20.28
N THR A 132 1.07 -1.07 20.02
CA THR A 132 2.15 -1.20 21.01
C THR A 132 2.24 -0.03 21.98
N GLY A 133 1.70 1.13 21.61
CA GLY A 133 1.89 2.37 22.37
C GLY A 133 3.31 2.91 22.28
N GLU A 134 4.11 2.43 21.34
CA GLU A 134 5.53 2.79 21.18
C GLU A 134 5.81 3.28 19.78
N THR A 135 6.85 4.11 19.63
CA THR A 135 7.34 4.55 18.34
C THR A 135 8.11 3.41 17.68
N ILE A 136 7.73 3.06 16.46
CA ILE A 136 8.41 2.03 15.66
C ILE A 136 9.52 2.71 14.88
N THR A 137 10.74 2.18 15.01
CA THR A 137 11.93 2.77 14.39
C THR A 137 12.47 1.95 13.22
N ASP A 138 12.19 0.66 13.19
CA ASP A 138 12.77 -0.27 12.22
C ASP A 138 11.68 -1.21 11.68
N ALA A 139 11.86 -1.65 10.45
CA ALA A 139 10.99 -2.64 9.84
C ALA A 139 11.80 -3.64 9.01
N VAL A 140 11.40 -4.89 9.07
CA VAL A 140 11.91 -5.95 8.19
C VAL A 140 10.80 -6.27 7.19
N ILE A 141 11.11 -6.11 5.91
CA ILE A 141 10.14 -6.27 4.84
C ILE A 141 10.51 -7.47 3.97
#